data_a5c3c349a6d8c20fefe64f0450d74074
#
_entry.id   a5c3c349a6d8c20fefe64f0450d74074
#
_cell.length_a   1.000
_cell.length_b   1.000
_cell.length_c   1.000
_cell.angle_alpha   90.00
_cell.angle_beta   90.00
_cell.angle_gamma   90.00
#
_symmetry.space_group_name_H-M   'P 1'
#
loop_
_entity.id
_entity.type
_entity.pdbx_description
1 polymer ?
#
loop_
_entity_poly.entity_id
_entity_poly.type
_entity_poly.pdbx_seq_one_letter_code
_entity_poly.pdbx_strand_id
1 'polypeptide(L)'
;LVDPVTHSTDDAQAAVTTMEHRVFLVQPQHKKPITNEISARDGRTVVFVRTKLGADRVALQLREAGVFAAALHGGLNQAQRNRVLAAFKDGGLPVLVATDVAARGIHVDDVSLVLQVDPPADHKDYLHRAGRTARAGGKGVVVTLALPHQKRSVQRLMDSAGVDASPE
;
A
#
# COMPACT_ATOMS: atom_id res chain seq x y z
N LEU A 1 -27.70 -5.99 19.65
CA LEU A 1 -26.96 -7.20 19.41
C LEU A 1 -26.17 -7.11 18.12
N VAL A 2 -24.88 -7.18 18.25
CA VAL A 2 -23.98 -7.05 17.11
C VAL A 2 -23.65 -8.44 16.59
N ASP A 3 -23.85 -8.64 15.30
CA ASP A 3 -23.41 -9.84 14.61
C ASP A 3 -21.88 -9.83 14.53
N PRO A 4 -21.18 -10.83 15.09
CA PRO A 4 -19.70 -10.82 15.07
C PRO A 4 -19.08 -10.75 13.68
N VAL A 5 -19.71 -11.37 12.67
CA VAL A 5 -19.20 -11.34 11.30
C VAL A 5 -19.32 -9.94 10.72
N THR A 6 -20.46 -9.30 10.87
CA THR A 6 -20.70 -7.93 10.42
C THR A 6 -19.80 -6.97 11.19
N HIS A 7 -19.63 -7.20 12.48
CA HIS A 7 -18.80 -6.38 13.34
C HIS A 7 -17.32 -6.33 12.86
N SER A 8 -16.76 -7.48 12.47
CA SER A 8 -15.40 -7.54 11.96
C SER A 8 -15.22 -6.69 10.68
N THR A 9 -16.20 -6.73 9.77
CA THR A 9 -16.20 -5.93 8.56
C THR A 9 -16.35 -4.44 8.90
N ASP A 10 -17.23 -4.13 9.85
CA ASP A 10 -17.46 -2.75 10.29
C ASP A 10 -16.21 -2.15 10.93
N ASP A 11 -15.44 -2.94 11.69
CA ASP A 11 -14.21 -2.48 12.31
C ASP A 11 -13.17 -2.13 11.26
N ALA A 12 -13.00 -2.96 10.23
CA ALA A 12 -12.08 -2.70 9.14
C ALA A 12 -12.48 -1.44 8.37
N GLN A 13 -13.77 -1.30 8.09
CA GLN A 13 -14.32 -0.13 7.41
C GLN A 13 -14.12 1.13 8.25
N ALA A 14 -14.41 1.08 9.54
CA ALA A 14 -14.25 2.21 10.43
C ALA A 14 -12.79 2.66 10.54
N ALA A 15 -11.86 1.71 10.65
CA ALA A 15 -10.43 2.03 10.68
C ALA A 15 -9.98 2.72 9.39
N VAL A 16 -10.43 2.23 8.24
CA VAL A 16 -10.08 2.79 6.94
C VAL A 16 -10.63 4.20 6.78
N THR A 17 -11.86 4.47 7.24
CA THR A 17 -12.48 5.79 7.08
C THR A 17 -11.84 6.87 7.94
N THR A 18 -11.08 6.50 8.99
CA THR A 18 -10.36 7.47 9.82
C THR A 18 -8.97 7.82 9.29
N MET A 19 -8.50 7.10 8.27
CA MET A 19 -7.21 7.38 7.63
C MET A 19 -7.34 8.55 6.66
N GLU A 20 -6.20 9.14 6.31
CA GLU A 20 -6.15 10.08 5.20
C GLU A 20 -5.99 9.30 3.91
N HIS A 21 -6.86 9.59 2.93
CA HIS A 21 -6.82 8.95 1.62
C HIS A 21 -6.60 10.01 0.56
N ARG A 22 -5.60 9.82 -0.29
CA ARG A 22 -5.28 10.75 -1.37
C ARG A 22 -5.13 9.99 -2.67
N VAL A 23 -5.66 10.56 -3.75
CA VAL A 23 -5.51 10.01 -5.09
C VAL A 23 -4.87 11.07 -5.96
N PHE A 24 -3.72 10.76 -6.55
CA PHE A 24 -3.03 11.66 -7.46
C PHE A 24 -3.12 11.13 -8.89
N LEU A 25 -3.60 11.98 -9.80
CA LEU A 25 -3.55 11.68 -11.23
C LEU A 25 -2.16 12.05 -11.73
N VAL A 26 -1.46 11.08 -12.27
CA VAL A 26 -0.08 11.26 -12.74
C VAL A 26 0.04 10.81 -14.19
N GLN A 27 0.88 11.50 -14.96
CA GLN A 27 1.22 11.07 -16.31
C GLN A 27 2.15 9.85 -16.23
N PRO A 28 2.12 8.95 -17.23
CA PRO A 28 2.96 7.74 -17.18
C PRO A 28 4.45 8.05 -16.95
N GLN A 29 4.98 9.10 -17.57
CA GLN A 29 6.39 9.46 -17.43
C GLN A 29 6.74 10.02 -16.05
N HIS A 30 5.75 10.46 -15.27
CA HIS A 30 5.96 11.01 -13.93
C HIS A 30 5.76 9.99 -12.82
N LYS A 31 5.21 8.83 -13.13
CA LYS A 31 4.87 7.81 -12.13
C LYS A 31 6.09 7.33 -11.37
N LYS A 32 7.18 7.05 -12.07
CA LYS A 32 8.42 6.60 -11.46
C LYS A 32 9.06 7.66 -10.55
N PRO A 33 9.28 8.90 -11.00
CA PRO A 33 9.84 9.93 -10.12
C PRO A 33 8.97 10.22 -8.90
N ILE A 34 7.65 10.24 -9.06
CA ILE A 34 6.73 10.50 -7.95
C ILE A 34 6.78 9.35 -6.93
N THR A 35 6.83 8.10 -7.39
CA THR A 35 6.99 6.95 -6.52
C THR A 35 8.27 7.05 -5.70
N ASN A 36 9.38 7.43 -6.33
CA ASN A 36 10.65 7.60 -5.64
C ASN A 36 10.58 8.70 -4.60
N GLU A 37 9.99 9.83 -4.95
CA GLU A 37 9.87 10.98 -4.05
C GLU A 37 9.01 10.68 -2.83
N ILE A 38 7.85 10.08 -3.03
CA ILE A 38 6.94 9.74 -1.93
C ILE A 38 7.57 8.69 -1.02
N SER A 39 8.28 7.73 -1.58
CA SER A 39 8.90 6.65 -0.81
C SER A 39 10.14 7.09 -0.02
N ALA A 40 10.76 8.19 -0.42
CA ALA A 40 11.96 8.76 0.24
C ALA A 40 11.55 9.62 1.45
N ARG A 41 10.88 8.99 2.41
CA ARG A 41 10.36 9.66 3.60
C ARG A 41 10.77 8.89 4.85
N ASP A 42 10.64 9.52 6.00
CA ASP A 42 10.83 8.85 7.27
C ASP A 42 9.61 7.97 7.58
N GLY A 43 9.84 6.87 8.28
CA GLY A 43 8.81 5.94 8.66
C GLY A 43 8.70 4.74 7.70
N ARG A 44 7.91 3.76 8.10
CA ARG A 44 7.71 2.55 7.30
C ARG A 44 6.65 2.77 6.24
N THR A 45 6.96 2.34 5.03
CA THR A 45 6.08 2.45 3.87
C THR A 45 5.89 1.08 3.24
N VAL A 46 4.65 0.73 2.93
CA VAL A 46 4.35 -0.43 2.09
C VAL A 46 3.90 0.09 0.73
N VAL A 47 4.59 -0.33 -0.32
CA VAL A 47 4.28 0.03 -1.69
C VAL A 47 3.62 -1.16 -2.36
N PHE A 48 2.40 -0.98 -2.85
CA PHE A 48 1.66 -2.05 -3.53
C PHE A 48 1.77 -1.93 -5.03
N VAL A 49 2.09 -3.05 -5.66
CA VAL A 49 2.13 -3.20 -7.10
C VAL A 49 1.33 -4.43 -7.51
N ARG A 50 0.99 -4.52 -8.80
CA ARG A 50 0.11 -5.57 -9.29
C ARG A 50 0.81 -6.91 -9.48
N THR A 51 2.07 -6.91 -9.91
CA THR A 51 2.76 -8.13 -10.35
C THR A 51 4.08 -8.35 -9.63
N LYS A 52 4.54 -9.61 -9.62
CA LYS A 52 5.84 -9.98 -9.07
C LYS A 52 6.98 -9.24 -9.74
N LEU A 53 6.96 -9.17 -11.07
CA LEU A 53 7.98 -8.43 -11.83
C LEU A 53 7.91 -6.95 -11.52
N GLY A 54 6.71 -6.41 -11.35
CA GLY A 54 6.53 -5.02 -10.93
C GLY A 54 7.13 -4.76 -9.56
N ALA A 55 6.99 -5.71 -8.63
CA ALA A 55 7.58 -5.56 -7.30
C ALA A 55 9.10 -5.49 -7.37
N ASP A 56 9.74 -6.39 -8.10
CA ASP A 56 11.18 -6.38 -8.27
C ASP A 56 11.66 -5.10 -8.97
N ARG A 57 10.94 -4.66 -9.99
CA ARG A 57 11.28 -3.46 -10.76
C ARG A 57 11.20 -2.20 -9.90
N VAL A 58 10.12 -2.04 -9.14
CA VAL A 58 9.95 -0.86 -8.29
C VAL A 58 10.97 -0.86 -7.15
N ALA A 59 11.22 -2.02 -6.54
CA ALA A 59 12.24 -2.11 -5.49
C ALA A 59 13.62 -1.72 -6.02
N LEU A 60 13.98 -2.17 -7.22
CA LEU A 60 15.25 -1.82 -7.84
C LEU A 60 15.33 -0.31 -8.13
N GLN A 61 14.28 0.26 -8.72
CA GLN A 61 14.27 1.70 -9.03
C GLN A 61 14.39 2.54 -7.76
N LEU A 62 13.78 2.13 -6.66
CA LEU A 62 13.89 2.83 -5.39
C LEU A 62 15.32 2.76 -4.85
N ARG A 63 15.93 1.59 -4.88
CA ARG A 63 17.34 1.45 -4.45
C ARG A 63 18.27 2.28 -5.29
N GLU A 64 18.05 2.34 -6.59
CA GLU A 64 18.86 3.19 -7.50
C GLU A 64 18.69 4.67 -7.19
N ALA A 65 17.53 5.06 -6.65
CA ALA A 65 17.24 6.43 -6.23
C ALA A 65 17.70 6.74 -4.80
N GLY A 66 18.37 5.79 -4.14
CA GLY A 66 18.87 5.98 -2.79
C GLY A 66 17.88 5.61 -1.69
N VAL A 67 16.76 4.99 -2.03
CA VAL A 67 15.76 4.55 -1.05
C VAL A 67 15.94 3.06 -0.79
N PHE A 68 16.17 2.69 0.47
CA PHE A 68 16.36 1.30 0.82
C PHE A 68 15.01 0.57 0.79
N ALA A 69 14.84 -0.30 -0.19
CA ALA A 69 13.59 -1.01 -0.45
C ALA A 69 13.87 -2.47 -0.82
N ALA A 70 12.95 -3.35 -0.49
CA ALA A 70 13.01 -4.74 -0.91
C ALA A 70 11.63 -5.20 -1.36
N ALA A 71 11.59 -6.16 -2.27
CA ALA A 71 10.36 -6.73 -2.80
C ALA A 71 9.91 -7.93 -1.98
N LEU A 72 8.59 -8.07 -1.85
CA LEU A 72 7.96 -9.24 -1.23
C LEU A 72 6.88 -9.76 -2.19
N HIS A 73 7.12 -10.94 -2.78
CA HIS A 73 6.17 -11.56 -3.71
C HIS A 73 6.31 -13.09 -3.67
N GLY A 74 5.40 -13.78 -4.35
CA GLY A 74 5.34 -15.25 -4.32
C GLY A 74 6.49 -15.97 -5.02
N GLY A 75 7.36 -15.24 -5.73
CA GLY A 75 8.55 -15.82 -6.34
C GLY A 75 9.73 -15.99 -5.38
N LEU A 76 9.63 -15.42 -4.17
CA LEU A 76 10.68 -15.57 -3.15
C LEU A 76 10.52 -16.91 -2.45
N ASN A 77 11.65 -17.55 -2.08
CA ASN A 77 11.59 -18.71 -1.22
C ASN A 77 11.32 -18.26 0.24
N GLN A 78 11.04 -19.24 1.11
CA GLN A 78 10.67 -18.95 2.49
C GLN A 78 11.78 -18.22 3.26
N ALA A 79 13.04 -18.56 3.03
CA ALA A 79 14.16 -17.93 3.69
C ALA A 79 14.29 -16.46 3.28
N GLN A 80 14.14 -16.17 1.98
CA GLN A 80 14.16 -14.81 1.46
C GLN A 80 13.00 -13.98 2.02
N ARG A 81 11.80 -14.58 2.02
CA ARG A 81 10.61 -13.94 2.57
C ARG A 81 10.79 -13.58 4.04
N ASN A 82 11.26 -14.52 4.85
CA ASN A 82 11.47 -14.30 6.28
C ASN A 82 12.49 -13.20 6.53
N ARG A 83 13.54 -13.15 5.74
CA ARG A 83 14.61 -12.15 5.87
C ARG A 83 14.09 -10.75 5.58
N VAL A 84 13.31 -10.59 4.52
CA VAL A 84 12.72 -9.31 4.15
C VAL A 84 11.75 -8.84 5.22
N LEU A 85 10.87 -9.73 5.68
CA LEU A 85 9.89 -9.38 6.71
C LEU A 85 10.56 -9.01 8.04
N ALA A 86 11.60 -9.75 8.44
CA ALA A 86 12.34 -9.45 9.66
C ALA A 86 12.99 -8.07 9.59
N ALA A 87 13.63 -7.74 8.46
CA ALA A 87 14.26 -6.44 8.25
C ALA A 87 13.22 -5.30 8.28
N PHE A 88 12.04 -5.53 7.72
CA PHE A 88 10.98 -4.54 7.73
C PHE A 88 10.42 -4.33 9.14
N LYS A 89 10.25 -5.41 9.89
CA LYS A 89 9.73 -5.35 11.26
C LYS A 89 10.68 -4.67 12.23
N ASP A 90 11.99 -4.90 12.08
CA ASP A 90 12.97 -4.32 13.00
C ASP A 90 13.35 -2.88 12.65
N GLY A 91 12.85 -2.36 11.52
CA GLY A 91 13.08 -0.98 11.11
C GLY A 91 14.31 -0.77 10.24
N GLY A 92 15.09 -1.81 9.96
CA GLY A 92 16.26 -1.71 9.08
C GLY A 92 15.89 -1.53 7.62
N LEU A 93 14.69 -1.96 7.23
CA LEU A 93 14.17 -1.81 5.88
C LEU A 93 12.96 -0.89 5.92
N PRO A 94 13.06 0.38 5.49
CA PRO A 94 11.96 1.32 5.61
C PRO A 94 10.86 1.14 4.55
N VAL A 95 11.16 0.55 3.39
CA VAL A 95 10.19 0.42 2.30
C VAL A 95 10.07 -1.03 1.87
N LEU A 96 8.85 -1.54 1.91
CA LEU A 96 8.51 -2.87 1.44
C LEU A 96 7.66 -2.75 0.19
N VAL A 97 8.08 -3.34 -0.92
CA VAL A 97 7.32 -3.36 -2.17
C VAL A 97 6.67 -4.73 -2.31
N ALA A 98 5.34 -4.78 -2.29
CA ALA A 98 4.63 -6.05 -2.17
C ALA A 98 3.50 -6.19 -3.18
N THR A 99 3.18 -7.44 -3.51
CA THR A 99 1.92 -7.79 -4.18
C THR A 99 0.86 -8.10 -3.12
N ASP A 100 -0.41 -8.07 -3.50
CA ASP A 100 -1.51 -8.32 -2.56
C ASP A 100 -1.41 -9.69 -1.88
N VAL A 101 -1.11 -10.72 -2.65
CA VAL A 101 -1.01 -12.09 -2.11
C VAL A 101 0.11 -12.18 -1.08
N ALA A 102 1.26 -11.60 -1.39
CA ALA A 102 2.42 -11.65 -0.51
C ALA A 102 2.23 -10.82 0.76
N ALA A 103 1.41 -9.77 0.68
CA ALA A 103 1.15 -8.89 1.82
C ALA A 103 0.14 -9.48 2.81
N ARG A 104 -0.56 -10.54 2.46
CA ARG A 104 -1.50 -11.19 3.37
C ARG A 104 -0.75 -11.72 4.59
N GLY A 105 -1.29 -11.45 5.77
CA GLY A 105 -0.70 -11.90 7.01
C GLY A 105 0.49 -11.09 7.51
N ILE A 106 0.85 -10.00 6.81
CA ILE A 106 1.87 -9.09 7.33
C ILE A 106 1.27 -8.33 8.52
N HIS A 107 1.91 -8.47 9.66
CA HIS A 107 1.54 -7.75 10.87
C HIS A 107 2.75 -6.94 11.31
N VAL A 108 2.79 -5.68 10.90
CA VAL A 108 3.86 -4.76 11.27
C VAL A 108 3.22 -3.50 11.80
N ASP A 109 3.59 -3.14 13.02
CA ASP A 109 3.18 -1.88 13.61
C ASP A 109 3.98 -0.74 12.98
N ASP A 110 3.45 0.47 13.11
CA ASP A 110 4.11 1.69 12.68
C ASP A 110 4.30 1.82 11.17
N VAL A 111 3.47 1.15 10.36
CA VAL A 111 3.39 1.47 8.93
C VAL A 111 2.58 2.77 8.80
N SER A 112 3.24 3.84 8.45
CA SER A 112 2.61 5.16 8.41
C SER A 112 2.10 5.55 7.02
N LEU A 113 2.52 4.83 5.98
CA LEU A 113 2.08 5.10 4.62
C LEU A 113 1.89 3.81 3.83
N VAL A 114 0.77 3.73 3.14
CA VAL A 114 0.54 2.74 2.08
C VAL A 114 0.51 3.51 0.76
N LEU A 115 1.42 3.17 -0.15
CA LEU A 115 1.48 3.77 -1.48
C LEU A 115 1.05 2.74 -2.50
N GLN A 116 -0.01 3.02 -3.23
CA GLN A 116 -0.50 2.16 -4.29
C GLN A 116 -0.03 2.70 -5.64
N VAL A 117 1.05 2.11 -6.15
CA VAL A 117 1.58 2.46 -7.47
C VAL A 117 0.62 2.01 -8.56
N ASP A 118 -0.03 0.88 -8.32
CA ASP A 118 -1.12 0.38 -9.17
C ASP A 118 -2.41 0.35 -8.34
N PRO A 119 -3.51 0.93 -8.84
CA PRO A 119 -4.79 0.83 -8.13
C PRO A 119 -5.19 -0.63 -7.95
N PRO A 120 -5.85 -0.98 -6.84
CA PRO A 120 -6.31 -2.35 -6.64
C PRO A 120 -7.46 -2.69 -7.58
N ALA A 121 -7.74 -3.99 -7.73
CA ALA A 121 -8.78 -4.47 -8.62
C ALA A 121 -10.18 -4.14 -8.12
N ASP A 122 -10.38 -4.15 -6.79
CA ASP A 122 -11.69 -3.92 -6.19
C ASP A 122 -11.57 -3.25 -4.81
N HIS A 123 -12.71 -2.91 -4.22
CA HIS A 123 -12.75 -2.23 -2.94
C HIS A 123 -12.29 -3.11 -1.77
N LYS A 124 -12.43 -4.43 -1.87
CA LYS A 124 -11.94 -5.34 -0.84
C LYS A 124 -10.42 -5.32 -0.78
N ASP A 125 -9.77 -5.34 -1.93
CA ASP A 125 -8.32 -5.23 -2.00
C ASP A 125 -7.87 -3.87 -1.48
N TYR A 126 -8.62 -2.80 -1.79
CA TYR A 126 -8.32 -1.48 -1.26
C TYR A 126 -8.34 -1.48 0.28
N LEU A 127 -9.37 -2.05 0.87
CA LEU A 127 -9.49 -2.11 2.33
C LEU A 127 -8.37 -2.95 2.95
N HIS A 128 -8.01 -4.06 2.33
CA HIS A 128 -6.92 -4.91 2.81
C HIS A 128 -5.57 -4.19 2.72
N ARG A 129 -5.31 -3.47 1.62
CA ARG A 129 -4.09 -2.68 1.47
C ARG A 129 -4.03 -1.56 2.50
N ALA A 130 -5.11 -0.80 2.62
CA ALA A 130 -5.21 0.29 3.59
C ALA A 130 -5.04 -0.20 5.02
N GLY A 131 -5.53 -1.40 5.32
CA GLY A 131 -5.41 -2.00 6.65
C GLY A 131 -3.98 -2.32 7.10
N ARG A 132 -2.97 -2.14 6.24
CA ARG A 132 -1.57 -2.27 6.65
C ARG A 132 -1.07 -1.07 7.44
N THR A 133 -1.80 0.03 7.45
CA THR A 133 -1.43 1.25 8.18
C THR A 133 -2.49 1.61 9.23
N ALA A 134 -2.24 2.65 10.02
CA ALA A 134 -3.15 3.21 11.05
C ALA A 134 -3.57 2.23 12.14
N ARG A 135 -2.75 1.25 12.44
CA ARG A 135 -3.03 0.32 13.53
C ARG A 135 -2.79 0.98 14.88
N ALA A 136 -3.43 0.43 15.92
CA ALA A 136 -3.28 0.86 17.31
C ALA A 136 -3.60 2.34 17.53
N GLY A 137 -4.55 2.88 16.77
CA GLY A 137 -4.99 4.26 16.92
C GLY A 137 -4.09 5.31 16.29
N GLY A 138 -3.03 4.88 15.59
CA GLY A 138 -2.17 5.78 14.85
C GLY A 138 -2.86 6.34 13.61
N LYS A 139 -2.36 7.45 13.11
CA LYS A 139 -2.85 8.04 11.85
C LYS A 139 -2.16 7.38 10.68
N GLY A 140 -2.93 6.82 9.77
CA GLY A 140 -2.43 6.24 8.56
C GLY A 140 -2.75 7.09 7.34
N VAL A 141 -1.89 7.02 6.35
CA VAL A 141 -2.10 7.69 5.07
C VAL A 141 -2.04 6.65 3.96
N VAL A 142 -3.02 6.70 3.06
CA VAL A 142 -3.06 5.87 1.86
C VAL A 142 -2.99 6.78 0.65
N VAL A 143 -1.98 6.60 -0.19
CA VAL A 143 -1.80 7.35 -1.42
C VAL A 143 -1.98 6.39 -2.60
N THR A 144 -2.82 6.75 -3.54
CA THR A 144 -3.05 6.00 -4.77
C THR A 144 -2.61 6.82 -5.96
N LEU A 145 -1.74 6.26 -6.80
CA LEU A 145 -1.34 6.87 -8.05
C LEU A 145 -2.22 6.30 -9.16
N ALA A 146 -2.83 7.18 -9.94
CA ALA A 146 -3.72 6.78 -11.03
C ALA A 146 -3.33 7.50 -12.31
N LEU A 147 -3.35 6.79 -13.43
CA LEU A 147 -3.17 7.39 -14.73
C LEU A 147 -4.47 8.11 -15.13
N PRO A 148 -4.41 9.13 -16.01
CA PRO A 148 -5.61 9.88 -16.38
C PRO A 148 -6.78 9.02 -16.84
N HIS A 149 -6.53 7.95 -17.60
CA HIS A 149 -7.59 7.05 -18.06
C HIS A 149 -8.21 6.21 -16.95
N GLN A 150 -7.58 6.15 -15.78
CA GLN A 150 -8.07 5.38 -14.62
C GLN A 150 -8.93 6.24 -13.68
N LYS A 151 -9.09 7.53 -13.96
CA LYS A 151 -9.78 8.46 -13.06
C LYS A 151 -11.16 7.97 -12.63
N ARG A 152 -11.99 7.54 -13.58
CA ARG A 152 -13.36 7.11 -13.27
C ARG A 152 -13.39 5.79 -12.50
N SER A 153 -12.55 4.84 -12.87
CA SER A 153 -12.51 3.54 -12.19
C SER A 153 -12.02 3.70 -10.75
N VAL A 154 -11.03 4.56 -10.53
CA VAL A 154 -10.53 4.84 -9.18
C VAL A 154 -11.59 5.58 -8.35
N GLN A 155 -12.31 6.53 -8.93
CA GLN A 155 -13.39 7.21 -8.22
C GLN A 155 -14.48 6.23 -7.77
N ARG A 156 -14.88 5.31 -8.65
CA ARG A 156 -15.85 4.26 -8.30
C ARG A 156 -15.32 3.36 -7.20
N LEU A 157 -14.03 3.06 -7.25
CA LEU A 157 -13.37 2.27 -6.22
C LEU A 157 -13.45 2.94 -4.86
N MET A 158 -13.14 4.24 -4.79
CA MET A 158 -13.22 5.02 -3.55
C MET A 158 -14.66 5.06 -3.02
N ASP A 159 -15.62 5.28 -3.90
CA ASP A 159 -17.04 5.30 -3.53
C ASP A 159 -17.47 3.95 -2.96
N SER A 160 -17.06 2.85 -3.59
CA SER A 160 -17.40 1.49 -3.12
C SER A 160 -16.73 1.15 -1.80
N ALA A 161 -15.55 1.71 -1.55
CA ALA A 161 -14.82 1.51 -0.29
C ALA A 161 -15.35 2.42 0.83
N GLY A 162 -16.22 3.36 0.52
CA GLY A 162 -16.73 4.33 1.49
C GLY A 162 -15.69 5.37 1.89
N VAL A 163 -14.79 5.68 0.99
CA VAL A 163 -13.67 6.59 1.23
C VAL A 163 -13.93 7.91 0.51
N ASP A 164 -13.77 9.02 1.24
CA ASP A 164 -13.90 10.35 0.70
C ASP A 164 -12.54 10.83 0.19
N ALA A 165 -12.26 10.53 -1.07
CA ALA A 165 -11.04 10.97 -1.74
C ALA A 165 -11.35 11.22 -3.21
N SER A 166 -11.04 12.41 -3.69
CA SER A 166 -11.20 12.74 -5.09
C SER A 166 -9.84 12.80 -5.78
N PRO A 167 -9.73 12.30 -7.02
CA PRO A 167 -8.48 12.41 -7.78
C PRO A 167 -8.03 13.87 -7.96
N GLU A 168 -6.77 14.11 -7.70
CA GLU A 168 -6.15 15.43 -7.80
C GLU A 168 -5.17 15.52 -8.95
#